data_070744ae7ca1fb88e927570c8fdbb4b2
#
_entry.id   070744ae7ca1fb88e927570c8fdbb4b2
#
_cell.length_a   1.000
_cell.length_b   1.000
_cell.length_c   1.000
_cell.angle_alpha   90.00
_cell.angle_beta   90.00
_cell.angle_gamma   90.00
#
_symmetry.space_group_name_H-M   'P 1'
#
loop_
_entity.id
_entity.type
_entity.pdbx_description
1 polymer ?
#
loop_
_entity_poly.entity_id
_entity_poly.type
_entity_poly.pdbx_seq_one_letter_code
_entity_poly.pdbx_strand_id
1 'polypeptide(L)'
;MKIKKLEIHNLASIRDAVIDFEKAPLADAELFLITGTTGSGKTTILDAISLALYNTTPRIAKGQTGKAEANDDNLTGKDSRNIMRQNTGYAYSKLWFEGNDGKEYISEWSVERGTRRNPTAKLSNETWSITNLSTGMCTSGKKTDEYKEVAAIILDAVGLDFNQFCRTTMLAQGEFTEFLKSDESAKAEILEKISGTDIYRKIGM
;
A
#
# COMPACT_ATOMS: atom_id res chain seq x y z
N MET A 1 -7.66 12.08 -1.15
CA MET A 1 -6.23 11.73 -1.07
C MET A 1 -5.57 11.97 -2.43
N LYS A 2 -4.36 12.56 -2.49
CA LYS A 2 -3.54 12.74 -3.70
C LYS A 2 -2.15 12.17 -3.47
N ILE A 3 -1.74 11.21 -4.28
CA ILE A 3 -0.39 10.64 -4.21
C ILE A 3 0.61 11.62 -4.82
N LYS A 4 1.72 11.89 -4.14
CA LYS A 4 2.76 12.83 -4.54
C LYS A 4 4.02 12.12 -5.01
N LYS A 5 4.50 11.13 -4.24
CA LYS A 5 5.73 10.41 -4.55
C LYS A 5 5.70 9.00 -3.99
N LEU A 6 6.27 8.04 -4.71
CA LEU A 6 6.47 6.66 -4.26
C LEU A 6 7.95 6.28 -4.41
N GLU A 7 8.54 5.76 -3.36
CA GLU A 7 9.85 5.12 -3.38
C GLU A 7 9.73 3.64 -3.04
N ILE A 8 10.40 2.81 -3.82
CA ILE A 8 10.41 1.36 -3.68
C ILE A 8 11.86 0.89 -3.62
N HIS A 9 12.16 0.03 -2.67
CA HIS A 9 13.44 -0.65 -2.57
C HIS A 9 13.24 -2.15 -2.28
N ASN A 10 13.79 -3.00 -3.15
CA ASN A 10 13.79 -4.46 -3.02
C ASN A 10 12.40 -5.10 -2.77
N LEU A 11 11.38 -4.70 -3.52
CA LEU A 11 10.06 -5.34 -3.49
C LEU A 11 9.85 -6.19 -4.75
N ALA A 12 9.59 -7.46 -4.56
CA ALA A 12 9.33 -8.44 -5.63
C ALA A 12 10.34 -8.30 -6.80
N SER A 13 9.89 -7.92 -8.00
CA SER A 13 10.74 -7.73 -9.18
C SER A 13 11.48 -6.39 -9.21
N ILE A 14 11.07 -5.40 -8.42
CA ILE A 14 11.67 -4.07 -8.40
C ILE A 14 12.81 -4.03 -7.39
N ARG A 15 14.00 -3.64 -7.85
CA ARG A 15 15.14 -3.38 -6.98
C ARG A 15 15.08 -1.98 -6.40
N ASP A 16 15.02 -0.98 -7.27
CA ASP A 16 14.94 0.43 -6.91
C ASP A 16 14.02 1.15 -7.89
N ALA A 17 13.09 1.94 -7.38
CA ALA A 17 12.25 2.81 -8.16
C ALA A 17 11.84 4.05 -7.36
N VAL A 18 11.82 5.18 -8.04
CA VAL A 18 11.26 6.44 -7.54
C VAL A 18 10.28 6.96 -8.59
N ILE A 19 9.03 7.15 -8.19
CA ILE A 19 7.98 7.72 -9.04
C ILE A 19 7.55 9.01 -8.36
N ASP A 20 7.82 10.14 -8.99
CA ASP A 20 7.49 11.47 -8.50
C ASP A 20 6.36 12.04 -9.36
N PHE A 21 5.15 12.07 -8.81
CA PHE A 21 3.95 12.54 -9.51
C PHE A 21 3.85 14.07 -9.55
N GLU A 22 4.70 14.78 -8.81
CA GLU A 22 4.77 16.24 -8.79
C GLU A 22 5.81 16.78 -9.78
N LYS A 23 6.53 15.90 -10.48
CA LYS A 23 7.52 16.29 -11.50
C LYS A 23 7.08 15.92 -12.91
N ALA A 24 7.47 16.74 -13.86
CA ALA A 24 7.27 16.43 -15.27
C ALA A 24 7.94 15.09 -15.65
N PRO A 25 7.34 14.26 -16.51
CA PRO A 25 6.10 14.52 -17.25
C PRO A 25 4.80 14.17 -16.51
N LEU A 26 4.86 13.59 -15.29
CA LEU A 26 3.68 13.09 -14.57
C LEU A 26 2.86 14.22 -13.94
N ALA A 27 3.48 15.31 -13.55
CA ALA A 27 2.79 16.43 -12.89
C ALA A 27 1.70 17.06 -13.75
N ASP A 28 1.90 17.07 -15.06
CA ASP A 28 1.01 17.69 -16.05
C ASP A 28 0.05 16.69 -16.70
N ALA A 29 0.13 15.41 -16.31
CA ALA A 29 -0.66 14.34 -16.90
C ALA A 29 -1.92 14.06 -16.07
N GLU A 30 -3.09 14.22 -16.65
CA GLU A 30 -4.36 13.78 -16.05
C GLU A 30 -4.50 12.25 -16.07
N LEU A 31 -3.87 11.60 -17.04
CA LEU A 31 -3.88 10.15 -17.24
C LEU A 31 -2.49 9.68 -17.69
N PHE A 32 -2.00 8.61 -17.10
CA PHE A 32 -0.76 7.96 -17.53
C PHE A 32 -0.92 6.43 -17.57
N LEU A 33 -0.14 5.80 -18.45
CA LEU A 33 -0.15 4.36 -18.67
C LEU A 33 1.16 3.73 -18.23
N ILE A 34 1.07 2.70 -17.36
CA ILE A 34 2.20 1.88 -16.95
C ILE A 34 2.28 0.66 -17.87
N THR A 35 3.29 0.62 -18.76
CA THR A 35 3.51 -0.49 -19.70
C THR A 35 4.78 -1.27 -19.36
N GLY A 36 4.86 -2.48 -19.87
CA GLY A 36 6.03 -3.35 -19.69
C GLY A 36 5.67 -4.82 -19.91
N THR A 37 6.69 -5.65 -20.06
CA THR A 37 6.54 -7.11 -20.20
C THR A 37 5.96 -7.75 -18.94
N THR A 38 5.46 -8.97 -19.02
CA THR A 38 5.01 -9.73 -17.85
C THR A 38 6.18 -9.91 -16.88
N GLY A 39 5.95 -9.69 -15.58
CA GLY A 39 6.99 -9.77 -14.56
C GLY A 39 7.84 -8.50 -14.37
N SER A 40 7.65 -7.44 -15.17
CA SER A 40 8.44 -6.19 -15.08
C SER A 40 8.15 -5.33 -13.84
N GLY A 41 7.19 -5.71 -13.00
CA GLY A 41 6.91 -4.97 -11.76
C GLY A 41 5.72 -4.01 -11.82
N LYS A 42 4.92 -3.99 -12.89
CA LYS A 42 3.73 -3.10 -12.99
C LYS A 42 2.80 -3.23 -11.78
N THR A 43 2.42 -4.46 -11.45
CA THR A 43 1.58 -4.74 -10.28
C THR A 43 2.31 -4.45 -8.96
N THR A 44 3.63 -4.61 -8.93
CA THR A 44 4.44 -4.31 -7.74
C THR A 44 4.40 -2.82 -7.36
N ILE A 45 4.21 -1.92 -8.33
CA ILE A 45 4.01 -0.50 -8.04
C ILE A 45 2.72 -0.28 -7.25
N LEU A 46 1.62 -0.91 -7.66
CA LEU A 46 0.34 -0.85 -6.94
C LEU A 46 0.42 -1.56 -5.57
N ASP A 47 1.09 -2.71 -5.51
CA ASP A 47 1.35 -3.40 -4.25
C ASP A 47 2.17 -2.54 -3.29
N ALA A 48 3.15 -1.78 -3.78
CA ALA A 48 3.95 -0.89 -2.95
C ALA A 48 3.13 0.24 -2.33
N ILE A 49 2.21 0.85 -3.08
CA ILE A 49 1.27 1.85 -2.56
C ILE A 49 0.41 1.24 -1.46
N SER A 50 -0.20 0.08 -1.74
CA SER A 50 -1.05 -0.63 -0.79
C SER A 50 -0.29 -1.06 0.47
N LEU A 51 0.96 -1.53 0.30
CA LEU A 51 1.82 -1.96 1.40
C LEU A 51 2.17 -0.78 2.33
N ALA A 52 2.54 0.36 1.77
CA ALA A 52 2.81 1.56 2.54
C ALA A 52 1.58 2.02 3.33
N LEU A 53 0.39 2.03 2.71
CA LEU A 53 -0.84 2.50 3.35
C LEU A 53 -1.46 1.50 4.33
N TYR A 54 -1.36 0.19 4.07
CA TYR A 54 -2.18 -0.80 4.80
C TYR A 54 -1.38 -1.99 5.35
N ASN A 55 -0.06 -1.98 5.28
CA ASN A 55 0.80 -3.10 5.69
C ASN A 55 0.39 -4.44 5.03
N THR A 56 -0.27 -4.39 3.89
CA THR A 56 -0.70 -5.56 3.12
C THR A 56 -0.90 -5.21 1.65
N THR A 57 -1.06 -6.23 0.81
CA THR A 57 -1.37 -6.06 -0.61
C THR A 57 -2.50 -7.01 -1.02
N PRO A 58 -3.20 -6.77 -2.15
CA PRO A 58 -4.25 -7.69 -2.62
C PRO A 58 -3.75 -9.13 -2.79
N ARG A 59 -2.52 -9.33 -3.24
CA ARG A 59 -1.91 -10.65 -3.40
C ARG A 59 -1.65 -11.34 -2.07
N ILE A 60 -1.13 -10.61 -1.09
CA ILE A 60 -0.85 -11.10 0.25
C ILE A 60 -2.15 -11.44 0.97
N ALA A 61 -3.14 -10.56 0.93
CA ALA A 61 -4.44 -10.77 1.56
C ALA A 61 -5.14 -12.04 1.04
N LYS A 62 -5.00 -12.35 -0.27
CA LYS A 62 -5.53 -13.57 -0.90
C LYS A 62 -4.65 -14.81 -0.68
N GLY A 63 -3.50 -14.67 -0.01
CA GLY A 63 -2.52 -15.76 0.18
C GLY A 63 -1.87 -16.24 -1.13
N GLN A 64 -1.87 -15.40 -2.16
CA GLN A 64 -1.33 -15.70 -3.50
C GLN A 64 0.18 -15.43 -3.62
N THR A 65 0.81 -14.95 -2.60
CA THR A 65 2.28 -14.95 -2.54
C THR A 65 2.72 -16.39 -2.46
N GLY A 66 3.45 -16.86 -3.47
CA GLY A 66 4.10 -18.16 -3.42
C GLY A 66 4.80 -18.27 -2.07
N LYS A 67 4.76 -19.48 -1.45
CA LYS A 67 5.59 -19.73 -0.28
C LYS A 67 6.98 -19.25 -0.65
N ALA A 68 7.53 -18.32 0.12
CA ALA A 68 8.93 -17.96 -0.02
C ALA A 68 9.70 -19.29 0.04
N GLU A 69 10.18 -19.76 -1.13
CA GLU A 69 10.90 -21.02 -1.17
C GLU A 69 12.03 -20.92 -0.18
N ALA A 70 11.93 -21.78 0.85
CA ALA A 70 13.03 -22.19 1.70
C ALA A 70 13.90 -21.09 2.33
N ASN A 71 13.36 -20.00 2.79
CA ASN A 71 14.00 -19.24 3.84
C ASN A 71 13.39 -19.71 5.18
N ASP A 72 14.24 -20.05 6.15
CA ASP A 72 13.90 -20.55 7.51
C ASP A 72 12.98 -19.63 8.34
N ASP A 73 12.38 -18.61 7.72
CA ASP A 73 11.58 -17.59 8.40
C ASP A 73 10.17 -18.05 8.77
N ASN A 74 9.71 -19.23 8.33
CA ASN A 74 8.37 -19.80 8.59
C ASN A 74 7.20 -18.80 8.41
N LEU A 75 7.29 -17.95 7.37
CA LEU A 75 6.26 -16.95 7.08
C LEU A 75 4.99 -17.62 6.57
N THR A 76 3.84 -17.17 7.05
CA THR A 76 2.54 -17.56 6.48
C THR A 76 2.34 -16.93 5.12
N GLY A 77 1.53 -17.52 4.24
CA GLY A 77 1.24 -16.94 2.92
C GLY A 77 0.58 -15.54 2.95
N LYS A 78 0.09 -15.11 4.13
CA LYS A 78 -0.51 -13.78 4.34
C LYS A 78 0.45 -12.77 5.01
N ASP A 79 1.69 -13.15 5.22
CA ASP A 79 2.69 -12.27 5.84
C ASP A 79 3.19 -11.23 4.84
N SER A 80 3.13 -9.95 5.21
CA SER A 80 3.53 -8.84 4.33
C SER A 80 5.00 -8.90 3.92
N ARG A 81 5.84 -9.52 4.74
CA ARG A 81 7.28 -9.68 4.49
C ARG A 81 7.60 -10.59 3.30
N ASN A 82 6.64 -11.41 2.84
CA ASN A 82 6.80 -12.24 1.64
C ASN A 82 7.02 -11.42 0.35
N ILE A 83 6.72 -10.13 0.36
CA ILE A 83 6.92 -9.26 -0.80
C ILE A 83 8.39 -8.84 -0.96
N MET A 84 9.21 -8.99 0.09
CA MET A 84 10.62 -8.65 0.04
C MET A 84 11.32 -9.45 -1.05
N ARG A 85 12.16 -8.78 -1.85
CA ARG A 85 12.95 -9.41 -2.89
C ARG A 85 13.91 -10.44 -2.30
N GLN A 86 13.98 -11.62 -2.93
CA GLN A 86 14.89 -12.69 -2.49
C GLN A 86 16.35 -12.24 -2.53
N ASN A 87 17.15 -12.79 -1.62
CA ASN A 87 18.59 -12.51 -1.50
C ASN A 87 18.92 -11.04 -1.24
N THR A 88 18.02 -10.30 -0.57
CA THR A 88 18.25 -8.94 -0.12
C THR A 88 18.18 -8.84 1.40
N GLY A 89 18.88 -7.87 1.98
CA GLY A 89 18.95 -7.66 3.43
C GLY A 89 17.97 -6.61 3.95
N TYR A 90 17.35 -5.82 3.05
CA TYR A 90 16.45 -4.72 3.42
C TYR A 90 15.49 -4.42 2.29
N ALA A 91 14.25 -4.09 2.64
CA ALA A 91 13.23 -3.67 1.69
C ALA A 91 12.34 -2.59 2.31
N TYR A 92 11.84 -1.67 1.48
CA TYR A 92 10.85 -0.69 1.91
C TYR A 92 9.94 -0.23 0.78
N SER A 93 8.77 0.25 1.18
CA SER A 93 7.88 1.08 0.38
C SER A 93 7.59 2.36 1.14
N LYS A 94 7.78 3.52 0.51
CA LYS A 94 7.58 4.82 1.12
C LYS A 94 6.73 5.70 0.21
N LEU A 95 5.62 6.19 0.74
CA LEU A 95 4.60 6.92 0.01
C LEU A 95 4.39 8.30 0.63
N TRP A 96 4.54 9.34 -0.20
CA TRP A 96 4.13 10.71 0.13
C TRP A 96 2.76 10.97 -0.47
N PHE A 97 1.86 11.48 0.34
CA PHE A 97 0.51 11.80 -0.10
C PHE A 97 -0.10 12.96 0.68
N GLU A 98 -1.05 13.62 0.05
CA GLU A 98 -1.95 14.57 0.69
C GLU A 98 -3.23 13.85 1.11
N GLY A 99 -3.59 13.95 2.38
CA GLY A 99 -4.81 13.36 2.94
C GLY A 99 -6.06 14.12 2.51
N ASN A 100 -7.23 13.58 2.83
CA ASN A 100 -8.51 14.25 2.60
C ASN A 100 -8.70 15.49 3.49
N ASP A 101 -7.92 15.58 4.57
CA ASP A 101 -7.84 16.73 5.46
C ASP A 101 -6.92 17.86 4.94
N GLY A 102 -6.33 17.69 3.75
CA GLY A 102 -5.41 18.64 3.12
C GLY A 102 -4.01 18.67 3.73
N LYS A 103 -3.68 17.77 4.66
CA LYS A 103 -2.34 17.68 5.24
C LYS A 103 -1.47 16.71 4.46
N GLU A 104 -0.17 16.91 4.55
CA GLU A 104 0.83 16.05 3.91
C GLU A 104 1.34 14.97 4.86
N TYR A 105 1.44 13.75 4.34
CA TYR A 105 1.85 12.59 5.08
C TYR A 105 2.93 11.79 4.34
N ILE A 106 3.76 11.11 5.12
CA ILE A 106 4.62 10.03 4.65
C ILE A 106 4.18 8.74 5.34
N SER A 107 3.80 7.73 4.57
CA SER A 107 3.60 6.39 5.08
C SER A 107 4.71 5.47 4.59
N GLU A 108 5.30 4.69 5.50
CA GLU A 108 6.44 3.83 5.19
C GLU A 108 6.23 2.45 5.80
N TRP A 109 6.43 1.44 4.97
CA TRP A 109 6.60 0.05 5.36
C TRP A 109 8.04 -0.37 5.08
N SER A 110 8.68 -1.04 6.04
CA SER A 110 10.04 -1.53 5.87
C SER A 110 10.29 -2.83 6.64
N VAL A 111 11.23 -3.63 6.14
CA VAL A 111 11.69 -4.86 6.77
C VAL A 111 13.18 -5.07 6.53
N GLU A 112 13.88 -5.68 7.48
CA GLU A 112 15.30 -5.97 7.36
C GLU A 112 15.66 -7.35 7.91
N ARG A 113 16.77 -7.92 7.42
CA ARG A 113 17.38 -9.13 7.94
C ARG A 113 18.54 -8.76 8.85
N GLY A 114 18.50 -9.18 10.11
CA GLY A 114 19.52 -9.01 11.16
C GLY A 114 20.38 -7.77 11.00
N THR A 115 21.26 -7.77 9.99
CA THR A 115 21.92 -6.58 9.46
C THR A 115 21.53 -6.43 7.99
N ARG A 116 21.31 -5.20 7.53
CA ARG A 116 20.91 -4.88 6.12
C ARG A 116 21.86 -5.48 5.07
N ARG A 117 23.07 -5.86 5.46
CA ARG A 117 24.12 -6.42 4.60
C ARG A 117 24.11 -7.94 4.53
N ASN A 118 23.39 -8.62 5.42
CA ASN A 118 23.37 -10.10 5.45
C ASN A 118 22.02 -10.64 4.95
N PRO A 119 21.94 -11.06 3.66
CA PRO A 119 20.70 -11.57 3.07
C PRO A 119 20.25 -12.94 3.62
N THR A 120 21.08 -13.63 4.38
CA THR A 120 20.79 -14.95 4.98
C THR A 120 20.43 -14.85 6.47
N ALA A 121 20.56 -13.66 7.10
CA ALA A 121 20.15 -13.49 8.48
C ALA A 121 18.63 -13.58 8.62
N LYS A 122 18.17 -13.94 9.84
CA LYS A 122 16.74 -14.01 10.16
C LYS A 122 16.04 -12.69 9.87
N LEU A 123 14.86 -12.77 9.29
CA LEU A 123 14.00 -11.64 8.99
C LEU A 123 13.44 -11.03 10.29
N SER A 124 13.57 -9.73 10.45
CA SER A 124 12.95 -9.00 11.56
C SER A 124 11.43 -8.86 11.36
N ASN A 125 10.71 -8.38 12.37
CA ASN A 125 9.37 -7.89 12.14
C ASN A 125 9.43 -6.65 11.25
N GLU A 126 8.41 -6.48 10.43
CA GLU A 126 8.24 -5.25 9.66
C GLU A 126 8.03 -4.04 10.58
N THR A 127 8.43 -2.89 10.09
CA THR A 127 8.11 -1.59 10.70
C THR A 127 7.13 -0.89 9.79
N TRP A 128 6.01 -0.43 10.35
CA TRP A 128 5.03 0.36 9.62
C TRP A 128 4.80 1.67 10.34
N SER A 129 4.88 2.78 9.61
CA SER A 129 4.82 4.12 10.21
C SER A 129 4.10 5.12 9.32
N ILE A 130 3.56 6.15 9.97
CA ILE A 130 3.03 7.33 9.32
C ILE A 130 3.60 8.59 9.99
N THR A 131 4.02 9.55 9.18
CA THR A 131 4.51 10.85 9.62
C THR A 131 3.64 11.95 9.03
N ASN A 132 3.08 12.79 9.87
CA ASN A 132 2.43 14.04 9.44
C ASN A 132 3.51 15.10 9.23
N LEU A 133 3.69 15.58 8.01
CA LEU A 133 4.74 16.54 7.66
C LEU A 133 4.48 17.94 8.21
N SER A 134 3.21 18.31 8.43
CA SER A 134 2.87 19.62 8.98
C SER A 134 3.21 19.75 10.46
N THR A 135 3.10 18.65 11.23
CA THR A 135 3.38 18.65 12.68
C THR A 135 4.72 18.02 13.03
N GLY A 136 5.34 17.27 12.10
CA GLY A 136 6.52 16.45 12.35
C GLY A 136 6.24 15.21 13.20
N MET A 137 4.97 14.94 13.58
CA MET A 137 4.61 13.80 14.41
C MET A 137 4.73 12.50 13.60
N CYS A 138 5.51 11.55 14.11
CA CYS A 138 5.65 10.21 13.55
C CYS A 138 5.05 9.17 14.50
N THR A 139 4.14 8.36 14.01
CA THR A 139 3.63 7.18 14.68
C THR A 139 4.14 5.94 13.96
N SER A 140 4.77 5.02 14.70
CA SER A 140 5.34 3.80 14.11
C SER A 140 5.02 2.58 14.97
N GLY A 141 4.85 1.43 14.33
CA GLY A 141 4.59 0.15 14.97
C GLY A 141 5.49 -0.96 14.44
N LYS A 142 5.82 -1.90 15.32
CA LYS A 142 6.53 -3.16 15.03
C LYS A 142 5.77 -4.39 15.50
N LYS A 143 4.60 -4.19 16.10
CA LYS A 143 3.74 -5.22 16.67
C LYS A 143 2.28 -4.91 16.36
N THR A 144 1.46 -5.94 16.42
CA THR A 144 0.03 -5.88 16.07
C THR A 144 -0.75 -4.76 16.77
N ASP A 145 -0.47 -4.49 18.05
CA ASP A 145 -1.20 -3.45 18.79
C ASP A 145 -0.76 -2.03 18.38
N GLU A 146 0.53 -1.85 18.10
CA GLU A 146 1.08 -0.57 17.61
C GLU A 146 0.58 -0.25 16.19
N TYR A 147 0.32 -1.27 15.36
CA TYR A 147 -0.26 -1.09 14.02
C TYR A 147 -1.66 -0.50 14.03
N LYS A 148 -2.43 -0.68 15.11
CA LYS A 148 -3.77 -0.11 15.22
C LYS A 148 -3.77 1.42 15.20
N GLU A 149 -2.78 2.04 15.85
CA GLU A 149 -2.64 3.50 15.84
C GLU A 149 -2.26 4.03 14.46
N VAL A 150 -1.29 3.37 13.81
CA VAL A 150 -0.90 3.72 12.43
C VAL A 150 -2.09 3.58 11.49
N ALA A 151 -2.82 2.44 11.56
CA ALA A 151 -3.99 2.17 10.75
C ALA A 151 -5.11 3.22 10.96
N ALA A 152 -5.35 3.64 12.20
CA ALA A 152 -6.36 4.64 12.52
C ALA A 152 -6.04 5.99 11.89
N ILE A 153 -4.77 6.45 11.99
CA ILE A 153 -4.34 7.71 11.38
C ILE A 153 -4.44 7.64 9.85
N ILE A 154 -4.05 6.51 9.24
CA ILE A 154 -4.17 6.31 7.79
C ILE A 154 -5.63 6.29 7.35
N LEU A 155 -6.50 5.59 8.08
CA LEU A 155 -7.92 5.56 7.79
C LEU A 155 -8.54 6.97 7.84
N ASP A 156 -8.18 7.78 8.81
CA ASP A 156 -8.63 9.16 8.93
C ASP A 156 -8.12 10.03 7.76
N ALA A 157 -6.83 9.93 7.45
CA ALA A 157 -6.20 10.70 6.37
C ALA A 157 -6.69 10.29 4.97
N VAL A 158 -6.87 9.00 4.72
CA VAL A 158 -7.26 8.44 3.40
C VAL A 158 -8.78 8.37 3.22
N GLY A 159 -9.52 8.10 4.31
CA GLY A 159 -10.97 7.95 4.30
C GLY A 159 -11.47 6.59 3.77
N LEU A 160 -10.57 5.67 3.46
CA LEU A 160 -10.89 4.34 2.91
C LEU A 160 -10.13 3.27 3.70
N ASP A 161 -10.80 2.17 4.05
CA ASP A 161 -10.14 0.97 4.52
C ASP A 161 -9.46 0.22 3.35
N PHE A 162 -8.66 -0.80 3.68
CA PHE A 162 -7.95 -1.61 2.70
C PHE A 162 -8.86 -2.21 1.61
N ASN A 163 -10.00 -2.79 2.00
CA ASN A 163 -10.90 -3.42 1.05
C ASN A 163 -11.57 -2.39 0.14
N GLN A 164 -11.98 -1.26 0.71
CA GLN A 164 -12.53 -0.14 -0.04
C GLN A 164 -11.50 0.41 -1.03
N PHE A 165 -10.27 0.65 -0.57
CA PHE A 165 -9.17 1.13 -1.41
C PHE A 165 -8.88 0.19 -2.58
N CYS A 166 -8.82 -1.12 -2.34
CA CYS A 166 -8.62 -2.10 -3.40
C CYS A 166 -9.73 -2.10 -4.44
N ARG A 167 -10.99 -1.95 -4.01
CA ARG A 167 -12.16 -1.97 -4.91
C ARG A 167 -12.35 -0.67 -5.69
N THR A 168 -11.94 0.44 -5.13
CA THR A 168 -12.20 1.78 -5.69
C THR A 168 -11.02 2.34 -6.44
N THR A 169 -9.82 2.23 -5.86
CA THR A 169 -8.63 2.92 -6.35
C THR A 169 -7.71 1.99 -7.15
N MET A 170 -7.59 0.73 -6.74
CA MET A 170 -6.63 -0.17 -7.36
C MET A 170 -7.20 -1.02 -8.50
N LEU A 171 -8.49 -1.30 -8.54
CA LEU A 171 -9.13 -2.19 -9.52
C LEU A 171 -8.19 -3.34 -9.94
N ALA A 172 -7.66 -4.06 -8.94
CA ALA A 172 -6.70 -5.13 -9.16
C ALA A 172 -7.27 -6.16 -10.14
N GLN A 173 -6.39 -6.83 -10.88
CA GLN A 173 -6.79 -7.78 -11.92
C GLN A 173 -7.79 -8.82 -11.37
N GLY A 174 -9.00 -8.81 -11.93
CA GLY A 174 -10.14 -9.64 -11.50
C GLY A 174 -11.11 -8.96 -10.53
N GLU A 175 -10.71 -7.95 -9.77
CA GLU A 175 -11.60 -7.27 -8.80
C GLU A 175 -12.65 -6.38 -9.47
N PHE A 176 -12.34 -5.81 -10.64
CA PHE A 176 -13.34 -5.11 -11.45
C PHE A 176 -14.48 -6.05 -11.87
N THR A 177 -14.16 -7.29 -12.21
CA THR A 177 -15.15 -8.30 -12.53
C THR A 177 -15.98 -8.70 -11.31
N GLU A 178 -15.35 -8.79 -10.12
CA GLU A 178 -16.07 -9.04 -8.86
C GLU A 178 -16.94 -7.84 -8.47
N PHE A 179 -16.45 -6.62 -8.65
CA PHE A 179 -17.26 -5.40 -8.47
C PHE A 179 -18.47 -5.39 -9.41
N LEU A 180 -18.30 -5.71 -10.68
CA LEU A 180 -19.42 -5.77 -11.63
C LEU A 180 -20.44 -6.86 -11.29
N LYS A 181 -20.00 -7.95 -10.67
CA LYS A 181 -20.86 -9.08 -10.26
C LYS A 181 -21.45 -8.92 -8.86
N SER A 182 -20.95 -7.97 -8.04
CA SER A 182 -21.52 -7.71 -6.72
C SER A 182 -22.96 -7.20 -6.82
N ASP A 183 -23.73 -7.36 -5.77
CA ASP A 183 -25.11 -6.88 -5.70
C ASP A 183 -25.20 -5.34 -5.79
N GLU A 184 -26.39 -4.82 -6.07
CA GLU A 184 -26.62 -3.39 -6.26
C GLU A 184 -26.35 -2.58 -4.99
N SER A 185 -26.60 -3.16 -3.80
CA SER A 185 -26.37 -2.49 -2.53
C SER A 185 -24.88 -2.29 -2.26
N ALA A 186 -24.06 -3.29 -2.54
CA ALA A 186 -22.60 -3.21 -2.40
C ALA A 186 -21.98 -2.24 -3.42
N LYS A 187 -22.52 -2.20 -4.65
CA LYS A 187 -22.12 -1.21 -5.67
C LYS A 187 -22.48 0.20 -5.25
N ALA A 188 -23.69 0.41 -4.75
CA ALA A 188 -24.17 1.72 -4.31
C ALA A 188 -23.30 2.27 -3.15
N GLU A 189 -23.00 1.45 -2.15
CA GLU A 189 -22.16 1.84 -1.02
C GLU A 189 -20.74 2.28 -1.46
N ILE A 190 -20.16 1.55 -2.42
CA ILE A 190 -18.85 1.88 -2.96
C ILE A 190 -18.90 3.20 -3.76
N LEU A 191 -19.91 3.36 -4.64
CA LEU A 191 -20.09 4.58 -5.43
C LEU A 191 -20.36 5.80 -4.54
N GLU A 192 -21.15 5.64 -3.49
CA GLU A 192 -21.45 6.68 -2.51
C GLU A 192 -20.16 7.18 -1.81
N LYS A 193 -19.28 6.26 -1.43
CA LYS A 193 -17.98 6.60 -0.81
C LYS A 193 -16.98 7.23 -1.80
N ILE A 194 -16.94 6.77 -3.06
CA ILE A 194 -16.07 7.35 -4.10
C ILE A 194 -16.52 8.76 -4.46
N SER A 195 -17.82 8.97 -4.60
CA SER A 195 -18.41 10.26 -5.00
C SER A 195 -18.46 11.27 -3.84
N GLY A 196 -18.18 10.84 -2.60
CA GLY A 196 -18.31 11.69 -1.41
C GLY A 196 -19.76 12.08 -1.10
N THR A 197 -20.73 11.35 -1.65
CA THR A 197 -22.16 11.65 -1.49
C THR A 197 -22.76 11.08 -0.20
N ASP A 198 -21.98 10.36 0.61
CA ASP A 198 -22.34 9.90 1.96
C ASP A 198 -22.72 11.06 2.90
N ILE A 199 -22.21 12.26 2.65
CA ILE A 199 -22.61 13.50 3.32
C ILE A 199 -24.13 13.76 3.19
N TYR A 200 -24.71 13.53 2.02
CA TYR A 200 -26.15 13.79 1.78
C TYR A 200 -27.04 12.83 2.54
N ARG A 201 -26.59 11.60 2.77
CA ARG A 201 -27.31 10.60 3.58
C ARG A 201 -27.37 11.01 5.06
N LYS A 202 -26.32 11.67 5.58
CA LYS A 202 -26.27 12.20 6.96
C LYS A 202 -27.13 13.45 7.16
N ILE A 203 -27.40 14.20 6.09
CA ILE A 203 -28.22 15.43 6.13
C ILE A 203 -29.71 15.10 6.00
N GLY A 204 -30.06 13.95 5.41
CA GLY A 204 -31.45 13.51 5.20
C GLY A 204 -32.07 12.69 6.33
N MET A 205 -31.39 12.57 7.49
CA MET A 205 -31.87 12.05 8.76
C MET A 205 -32.13 13.21 9.74
#